data_d30555d733511d61ed9f51b7ccc4331e
#
_entry.id   d30555d733511d61ed9f51b7ccc4331e
#
_cell.length_a   1.000
_cell.length_b   1.000
_cell.length_c   1.000
_cell.angle_alpha   90.00
_cell.angle_beta   90.00
_cell.angle_gamma   90.00
#
_symmetry.space_group_name_H-M   'P 1'
#
loop_
_entity.id
_entity.type
_entity.pdbx_description
1 polymer ?
#
loop_
_entity_poly.entity_id
_entity_poly.type
_entity_poly.pdbx_seq_one_letter_code
_entity_poly.pdbx_strand_id
1 'polypeptide(L)'
;MPSFPRSELEEMMQRWLDLNLRCEAELNWLPLADMYTEDATYGWNVGPNDEFMAVGRDQIREYAVGLEMEGLGGWTYPYMRILIDDVQGEILGLWKQVADATRPDGSHYEIAGLGGSWFRYAGNFTWSWQRDFFDVGNATAVFIEMINDGALSPGMQKRMEKAASGQRQPGHYRVGGAPVGLWEGV
;
A
#
# COMPACT_ATOMS: atom_id res chain seq x y z
N MET A 1 -14.11 15.49 22.53
CA MET A 1 -13.98 14.10 23.04
C MET A 1 -13.43 13.28 21.90
N PRO A 2 -12.58 12.27 22.15
CA PRO A 2 -12.11 11.40 21.08
C PRO A 2 -13.29 10.74 20.36
N SER A 3 -13.16 10.57 19.05
CA SER A 3 -14.18 9.91 18.23
C SER A 3 -14.31 8.42 18.56
N PHE A 4 -13.17 7.81 18.95
CA PHE A 4 -13.08 6.40 19.32
C PHE A 4 -12.14 6.22 20.52
N PRO A 5 -12.35 5.18 21.36
CA PRO A 5 -11.38 4.86 22.40
C PRO A 5 -10.02 4.54 21.80
N ARG A 6 -8.97 5.12 22.37
CA ARG A 6 -7.59 4.87 21.90
C ARG A 6 -7.24 3.38 21.87
N SER A 7 -7.70 2.61 22.86
CA SER A 7 -7.48 1.17 22.93
C SER A 7 -8.11 0.40 21.75
N GLU A 8 -9.23 0.87 21.22
CA GLU A 8 -9.88 0.29 20.03
C GLU A 8 -9.06 0.54 18.77
N LEU A 9 -8.47 1.75 18.64
CA LEU A 9 -7.58 2.09 17.54
C LEU A 9 -6.26 1.30 17.60
N GLU A 10 -5.71 1.12 18.81
CA GLU A 10 -4.52 0.29 19.03
C GLU A 10 -4.80 -1.17 18.66
N GLU A 11 -5.96 -1.72 19.07
CA GLU A 11 -6.39 -3.06 18.68
C GLU A 11 -6.61 -3.18 17.16
N MET A 12 -7.27 -2.19 16.56
CA MET A 12 -7.45 -2.17 15.10
C MET A 12 -6.11 -2.22 14.37
N MET A 13 -5.14 -1.44 14.81
CA MET A 13 -3.81 -1.44 14.21
C MET A 13 -3.10 -2.78 14.42
N GLN A 14 -3.23 -3.39 15.59
CA GLN A 14 -2.64 -4.71 15.84
C GLN A 14 -3.24 -5.78 14.90
N ARG A 15 -4.57 -5.80 14.73
CA ARG A 15 -5.25 -6.68 13.77
C ARG A 15 -4.77 -6.47 12.34
N TRP A 16 -4.55 -5.20 11.95
CA TRP A 16 -4.00 -4.86 10.65
C TRP A 16 -2.59 -5.42 10.44
N LEU A 17 -1.70 -5.24 11.42
CA LEU A 17 -0.33 -5.76 11.38
C LEU A 17 -0.30 -7.29 11.31
N ASP A 18 -1.08 -7.97 12.15
CA ASP A 18 -1.16 -9.43 12.18
C ASP A 18 -1.66 -9.99 10.83
N LEU A 19 -2.65 -9.33 10.24
CA LEU A 19 -3.18 -9.72 8.93
C LEU A 19 -2.17 -9.47 7.81
N ASN A 20 -1.42 -8.35 7.85
CA ASN A 20 -0.35 -8.08 6.88
C ASN A 20 0.73 -9.16 6.92
N LEU A 21 1.24 -9.50 8.11
CA LEU A 21 2.24 -10.57 8.28
C LEU A 21 1.74 -11.92 7.72
N ARG A 22 0.47 -12.24 7.93
CA ARG A 22 -0.13 -13.44 7.35
C ARG A 22 -0.22 -13.36 5.83
N CYS A 23 -0.66 -12.22 5.29
CA CYS A 23 -0.75 -11.99 3.84
C CYS A 23 0.63 -12.08 3.17
N GLU A 24 1.66 -11.52 3.77
CA GLU A 24 3.06 -11.64 3.31
C GLU A 24 3.51 -13.10 3.29
N ALA A 25 3.28 -13.85 4.37
CA ALA A 25 3.67 -15.27 4.46
C ALA A 25 2.91 -16.16 3.45
N GLU A 26 1.64 -15.87 3.21
CA GLU A 26 0.77 -16.61 2.28
C GLU A 26 0.88 -16.11 0.84
N LEU A 27 1.58 -15.01 0.58
CA LEU A 27 1.67 -14.31 -0.72
C LEU A 27 0.27 -13.96 -1.27
N ASN A 28 -0.66 -13.61 -0.38
CA ASN A 28 -2.05 -13.32 -0.71
C ASN A 28 -2.56 -12.14 0.12
N TRP A 29 -2.70 -10.98 -0.49
CA TRP A 29 -3.15 -9.75 0.16
C TRP A 29 -4.67 -9.52 0.12
N LEU A 30 -5.43 -10.34 -0.63
CA LEU A 30 -6.88 -10.19 -0.76
C LEU A 30 -7.64 -10.10 0.58
N PRO A 31 -7.24 -10.84 1.65
CA PRO A 31 -7.92 -10.75 2.94
C PRO A 31 -7.89 -9.37 3.59
N LEU A 32 -6.90 -8.51 3.25
CA LEU A 32 -6.87 -7.14 3.78
C LEU A 32 -8.11 -6.33 3.40
N ALA A 33 -8.73 -6.64 2.26
CA ALA A 33 -9.94 -5.95 1.83
C ALA A 33 -11.13 -6.11 2.79
N ASP A 34 -11.16 -7.19 3.59
CA ASP A 34 -12.22 -7.43 4.58
C ASP A 34 -12.15 -6.44 5.75
N MET A 35 -11.02 -5.73 5.91
CA MET A 35 -10.87 -4.70 6.93
C MET A 35 -11.38 -3.32 6.50
N TYR A 36 -12.05 -3.18 5.36
CA TYR A 36 -12.62 -1.92 4.90
C TYR A 36 -14.14 -1.92 4.91
N THR A 37 -14.74 -0.75 5.08
CA THR A 37 -16.19 -0.56 4.87
C THR A 37 -16.54 -0.78 3.39
N GLU A 38 -17.83 -1.01 3.10
CA GLU A 38 -18.28 -1.25 1.72
C GLU A 38 -18.01 -0.08 0.78
N ASP A 39 -18.04 1.15 1.31
CA ASP A 39 -17.86 2.42 0.61
C ASP A 39 -16.47 3.04 0.79
N ALA A 40 -15.53 2.32 1.40
CA ALA A 40 -14.17 2.81 1.66
C ALA A 40 -13.45 3.27 0.39
N THR A 41 -12.52 4.21 0.56
CA THR A 41 -11.64 4.65 -0.53
C THR A 41 -10.18 4.42 -0.19
N TYR A 42 -9.41 3.94 -1.18
CA TYR A 42 -7.99 3.70 -1.03
C TYR A 42 -7.23 4.24 -2.24
N GLY A 43 -6.23 5.08 -2.02
CA GLY A 43 -5.50 5.70 -3.11
C GLY A 43 -4.12 6.23 -2.74
N TRP A 44 -3.31 6.55 -3.78
CA TRP A 44 -1.98 7.14 -3.67
C TRP A 44 -1.54 7.82 -4.97
N ASN A 45 -0.47 8.62 -4.91
CA ASN A 45 0.14 9.18 -6.11
C ASN A 45 1.02 8.13 -6.81
N VAL A 46 0.90 8.08 -8.14
CA VAL A 46 1.72 7.25 -9.02
C VAL A 46 2.61 8.18 -9.86
N GLY A 47 3.64 8.74 -9.21
CA GLY A 47 4.50 9.75 -9.85
C GLY A 47 3.80 11.10 -10.03
N PRO A 48 4.33 11.99 -10.89
CA PRO A 48 3.89 13.39 -10.96
C PRO A 48 2.58 13.60 -11.72
N ASN A 49 2.17 12.65 -12.55
CA ASN A 49 1.08 12.85 -13.50
C ASN A 49 -0.08 11.88 -13.33
N ASP A 50 0.09 10.85 -12.53
CA ASP A 50 -0.90 9.80 -12.37
C ASP A 50 -1.16 9.53 -10.87
N GLU A 51 -2.35 9.06 -10.58
CA GLU A 51 -2.82 8.67 -9.26
C GLU A 51 -3.56 7.35 -9.33
N PHE A 52 -3.55 6.61 -8.24
CA PHE A 52 -4.37 5.42 -8.06
C PHE A 52 -5.53 5.72 -7.13
N MET A 53 -6.72 5.18 -7.43
CA MET A 53 -7.88 5.24 -6.56
C MET A 53 -8.74 4.00 -6.75
N ALA A 54 -9.06 3.34 -5.66
CA ALA A 54 -10.09 2.30 -5.56
C ALA A 54 -11.24 2.82 -4.71
N VAL A 55 -12.46 2.68 -5.20
CA VAL A 55 -13.70 3.14 -4.53
C VAL A 55 -14.57 1.94 -4.23
N GLY A 56 -14.83 1.71 -2.95
CA GLY A 56 -15.55 0.55 -2.45
C GLY A 56 -14.63 -0.66 -2.22
N ARG A 57 -15.05 -1.50 -1.26
CA ARG A 57 -14.32 -2.70 -0.83
C ARG A 57 -13.98 -3.62 -1.99
N ASP A 58 -14.87 -3.78 -2.96
CA ASP A 58 -14.66 -4.68 -4.11
C ASP A 58 -13.53 -4.18 -5.00
N GLN A 59 -13.46 -2.88 -5.30
CA GLN A 59 -12.34 -2.31 -6.05
C GLN A 59 -11.04 -2.35 -5.24
N ILE A 60 -11.10 -2.13 -3.92
CA ILE A 60 -9.93 -2.29 -3.05
C ILE A 60 -9.40 -3.71 -3.15
N ARG A 61 -10.28 -4.73 -3.08
CA ARG A 61 -9.93 -6.14 -3.21
C ARG A 61 -9.29 -6.45 -4.57
N GLU A 62 -9.96 -6.04 -5.65
CA GLU A 62 -9.51 -6.37 -6.99
C GLU A 62 -8.29 -5.56 -7.41
N TYR A 63 -8.29 -4.24 -7.19
CA TYR A 63 -7.26 -3.36 -7.72
C TYR A 63 -6.12 -3.13 -6.75
N ALA A 64 -6.40 -2.63 -5.50
CA ALA A 64 -5.35 -2.24 -4.58
C ALA A 64 -4.57 -3.43 -4.01
N VAL A 65 -5.26 -4.38 -3.38
CA VAL A 65 -4.62 -5.54 -2.74
C VAL A 65 -4.55 -6.77 -3.66
N GLY A 66 -5.21 -6.72 -4.82
CA GLY A 66 -5.11 -7.71 -5.88
C GLY A 66 -4.05 -7.31 -6.91
N LEU A 67 -4.43 -6.52 -7.92
CA LEU A 67 -3.59 -6.18 -9.07
C LEU A 67 -2.30 -5.43 -8.69
N GLU A 68 -2.38 -4.46 -7.76
CA GLU A 68 -1.21 -3.68 -7.35
C GLU A 68 -0.21 -4.49 -6.50
N MET A 69 -0.66 -5.54 -5.82
CA MET A 69 0.23 -6.46 -5.10
C MET A 69 0.71 -7.63 -5.96
N GLU A 70 0.16 -7.80 -7.17
CA GLU A 70 0.59 -8.85 -8.09
C GLU A 70 2.07 -8.67 -8.49
N GLY A 71 2.85 -9.72 -8.31
CA GLY A 71 4.28 -9.72 -8.62
C GLY A 71 5.18 -9.18 -7.50
N LEU A 72 4.62 -8.69 -6.39
CA LEU A 72 5.37 -8.23 -5.22
C LEU A 72 5.60 -9.32 -4.16
N GLY A 73 5.43 -10.60 -4.52
CA GLY A 73 5.87 -11.71 -3.68
C GLY A 73 7.36 -11.63 -3.41
N GLY A 74 7.77 -11.81 -2.14
CA GLY A 74 9.15 -11.59 -1.70
C GLY A 74 9.46 -10.14 -1.30
N TRP A 75 8.45 -9.27 -1.22
CA TRP A 75 8.56 -7.97 -0.58
C TRP A 75 7.83 -7.96 0.74
N THR A 76 8.42 -7.33 1.76
CA THR A 76 7.86 -7.14 3.09
C THR A 76 7.73 -5.65 3.42
N TYR A 77 6.78 -5.33 4.30
CA TYR A 77 6.41 -3.95 4.63
C TYR A 77 6.45 -3.72 6.15
N PRO A 78 7.64 -3.83 6.81
CA PRO A 78 7.73 -3.67 8.25
C PRO A 78 7.37 -2.25 8.69
N TYR A 79 6.37 -2.15 9.57
CA TYR A 79 5.96 -0.88 10.18
C TYR A 79 6.99 -0.44 11.24
N MET A 80 7.57 0.72 11.03
CA MET A 80 8.63 1.29 11.88
C MET A 80 8.10 2.23 12.96
N ARG A 81 6.98 2.89 12.68
CA ARG A 81 6.30 3.82 13.61
C ARG A 81 4.82 3.84 13.33
N ILE A 82 4.04 3.99 14.39
CA ILE A 82 2.58 4.16 14.34
C ILE A 82 2.24 5.38 15.19
N LEU A 83 1.49 6.30 14.61
CA LEU A 83 0.96 7.50 15.25
C LEU A 83 -0.56 7.40 15.24
N ILE A 84 -1.19 7.58 16.41
CA ILE A 84 -2.64 7.48 16.56
C ILE A 84 -3.18 8.82 17.02
N ASP A 85 -4.10 9.38 16.25
CA ASP A 85 -4.95 10.51 16.62
C ASP A 85 -6.35 9.98 16.98
N ASP A 86 -6.58 9.81 18.27
CA ASP A 86 -7.86 9.31 18.79
C ASP A 86 -8.97 10.37 18.77
N VAL A 87 -8.61 11.64 18.60
CA VAL A 87 -9.59 12.72 18.44
C VAL A 87 -10.23 12.66 17.06
N GLN A 88 -9.43 12.44 16.03
CA GLN A 88 -9.90 12.34 14.64
C GLN A 88 -10.27 10.91 14.25
N GLY A 89 -9.83 9.90 15.02
CA GLY A 89 -9.97 8.50 14.64
C GLY A 89 -9.04 8.11 13.50
N GLU A 90 -7.85 8.71 13.46
CA GLU A 90 -6.88 8.52 12.37
C GLU A 90 -5.60 7.81 12.86
N ILE A 91 -5.02 7.03 11.98
CA ILE A 91 -3.75 6.34 12.23
C ILE A 91 -2.80 6.57 11.07
N LEU A 92 -1.57 6.98 11.38
CA LEU A 92 -0.48 7.07 10.43
C LEU A 92 0.55 5.99 10.75
N GLY A 93 0.69 5.02 9.86
CA GLY A 93 1.71 3.98 9.95
C GLY A 93 2.85 4.25 8.97
N LEU A 94 4.08 4.35 9.46
CA LEU A 94 5.29 4.49 8.63
C LEU A 94 5.96 3.14 8.48
N TRP A 95 6.18 2.72 7.24
CA TRP A 95 6.77 1.42 6.91
C TRP A 95 7.94 1.55 5.94
N LYS A 96 8.76 0.51 5.89
CA LYS A 96 9.76 0.28 4.86
C LYS A 96 9.22 -0.69 3.82
N GLN A 97 9.89 -0.74 2.67
CA GLN A 97 9.65 -1.76 1.66
C GLN A 97 10.99 -2.47 1.37
N VAL A 98 11.05 -3.75 1.73
CA VAL A 98 12.29 -4.54 1.71
C VAL A 98 12.05 -5.82 0.92
N ALA A 99 12.93 -6.11 -0.04
CA ALA A 99 12.90 -7.36 -0.80
C ALA A 99 13.65 -8.48 -0.09
N ASP A 100 13.22 -9.73 -0.27
CA ASP A 100 13.98 -10.92 0.13
C ASP A 100 15.26 -11.09 -0.69
N ALA A 101 15.24 -10.61 -1.95
CA ALA A 101 16.41 -10.60 -2.82
C ALA A 101 17.53 -9.73 -2.23
N THR A 102 18.77 -10.15 -2.46
CA THR A 102 19.96 -9.45 -1.96
C THR A 102 20.86 -8.99 -3.11
N ARG A 103 21.55 -7.89 -2.88
CA ARG A 103 22.63 -7.39 -3.73
C ARG A 103 23.86 -8.31 -3.66
N PRO A 104 24.82 -8.16 -4.57
CA PRO A 104 26.08 -8.93 -4.51
C PRO A 104 26.86 -8.77 -3.21
N ASP A 105 26.70 -7.68 -2.48
CA ASP A 105 27.33 -7.44 -1.19
C ASP A 105 26.58 -8.06 0.01
N GLY A 106 25.45 -8.73 -0.25
CA GLY A 106 24.59 -9.37 0.75
C GLY A 106 23.56 -8.45 1.39
N SER A 107 23.50 -7.17 1.08
CA SER A 107 22.46 -6.27 1.54
C SER A 107 21.15 -6.54 0.79
N HIS A 108 20.00 -6.38 1.46
CA HIS A 108 18.70 -6.47 0.80
C HIS A 108 18.46 -5.27 -0.11
N TYR A 109 17.71 -5.48 -1.21
CA TYR A 109 17.12 -4.36 -1.93
C TYR A 109 16.05 -3.74 -1.05
N GLU A 110 16.22 -2.48 -0.72
CA GLU A 110 15.31 -1.70 0.10
C GLU A 110 15.01 -0.39 -0.63
N ILE A 111 13.73 0.00 -0.69
CA ILE A 111 13.35 1.29 -1.22
C ILE A 111 13.72 2.34 -0.18
N ALA A 112 14.70 3.17 -0.50
CA ALA A 112 15.09 4.30 0.33
C ALA A 112 13.97 5.35 0.37
N GLY A 113 13.94 6.14 1.43
CA GLY A 113 12.91 7.14 1.63
C GLY A 113 11.83 6.66 2.61
N LEU A 114 10.82 7.48 2.77
CA LEU A 114 9.71 7.22 3.68
C LEU A 114 8.53 6.63 2.90
N GLY A 115 7.97 5.54 3.43
CA GLY A 115 6.68 5.02 3.04
C GLY A 115 5.72 5.06 4.21
N GLY A 116 4.44 5.18 3.95
CA GLY A 116 3.44 5.20 4.99
C GLY A 116 2.04 5.02 4.46
N SER A 117 1.16 4.65 5.37
CA SER A 117 -0.28 4.55 5.14
C SER A 117 -0.99 5.40 6.18
N TRP A 118 -1.84 6.28 5.71
CA TRP A 118 -2.72 7.09 6.54
C TRP A 118 -4.13 6.52 6.46
N PHE A 119 -4.67 6.16 7.60
CA PHE A 119 -5.96 5.48 7.73
C PHE A 119 -6.95 6.35 8.48
N ARG A 120 -8.24 6.18 8.14
CA ARG A 120 -9.34 6.64 8.96
C ARG A 120 -10.20 5.46 9.40
N TYR A 121 -10.39 5.37 10.69
CA TYR A 121 -11.16 4.32 11.34
C TYR A 121 -12.66 4.62 11.27
N ALA A 122 -13.47 3.59 10.97
CA ALA A 122 -14.92 3.69 10.84
C ALA A 122 -15.69 3.02 11.97
N GLY A 123 -14.99 2.44 12.96
CA GLY A 123 -15.60 1.56 13.95
C GLY A 123 -15.66 0.11 13.50
N ASN A 124 -16.04 -0.78 14.40
CA ASN A 124 -16.19 -2.21 14.12
C ASN A 124 -14.96 -2.87 13.47
N PHE A 125 -13.78 -2.38 13.79
CA PHE A 125 -12.50 -2.82 13.22
C PHE A 125 -12.45 -2.75 11.70
N THR A 126 -12.92 -1.62 11.14
CA THR A 126 -12.87 -1.33 9.70
C THR A 126 -12.30 0.05 9.41
N TRP A 127 -11.65 0.16 8.23
CA TRP A 127 -11.19 1.42 7.64
C TRP A 127 -12.22 1.96 6.66
N SER A 128 -12.51 3.27 6.72
CA SER A 128 -13.33 3.94 5.71
C SER A 128 -12.48 4.64 4.64
N TRP A 129 -11.20 4.83 4.92
CA TRP A 129 -10.32 5.61 4.08
C TRP A 129 -8.87 5.23 4.32
N GLN A 130 -8.09 5.12 3.23
CA GLN A 130 -6.64 4.94 3.28
C GLN A 130 -5.97 5.74 2.18
N ARG A 131 -4.85 6.38 2.52
CA ARG A 131 -3.93 6.98 1.55
C ARG A 131 -2.53 6.50 1.85
N ASP A 132 -1.89 5.96 0.82
CA ASP A 132 -0.49 5.60 0.90
C ASP A 132 0.36 6.70 0.28
N PHE A 133 1.57 6.81 0.79
CA PHE A 133 2.59 7.64 0.22
C PHE A 133 3.92 6.90 0.29
N PHE A 134 4.71 7.00 -0.75
CA PHE A 134 6.04 6.42 -0.84
C PHE A 134 6.87 7.16 -1.89
N ASP A 135 8.18 7.00 -1.80
CA ASP A 135 9.09 7.64 -2.74
C ASP A 135 9.15 6.86 -4.06
N VAL A 136 8.33 7.27 -5.01
CA VAL A 136 8.25 6.65 -6.35
C VAL A 136 9.59 6.73 -7.09
N GLY A 137 10.37 7.80 -6.86
CA GLY A 137 11.69 7.96 -7.47
C GLY A 137 12.66 6.90 -6.98
N ASN A 138 12.72 6.70 -5.66
CA ASN A 138 13.55 5.65 -5.05
C ASN A 138 13.05 4.25 -5.44
N ALA A 139 11.74 4.02 -5.45
CA ALA A 139 11.17 2.73 -5.89
C ALA A 139 11.60 2.39 -7.32
N THR A 140 11.48 3.37 -8.23
CA THR A 140 11.91 3.20 -9.63
C THR A 140 13.41 2.90 -9.73
N ALA A 141 14.25 3.62 -8.97
CA ALA A 141 15.70 3.42 -8.98
C ALA A 141 16.08 1.99 -8.52
N VAL A 142 15.46 1.50 -7.44
CA VAL A 142 15.71 0.13 -6.94
C VAL A 142 15.24 -0.93 -7.95
N PHE A 143 14.09 -0.74 -8.59
CA PHE A 143 13.64 -1.69 -9.61
C PHE A 143 14.54 -1.71 -10.84
N ILE A 144 15.08 -0.57 -11.27
CA ILE A 144 16.08 -0.51 -12.35
C ILE A 144 17.38 -1.22 -11.92
N GLU A 145 17.85 -1.02 -10.69
CA GLU A 145 19.00 -1.75 -10.12
C GLU A 145 18.75 -3.25 -10.17
N MET A 146 17.61 -3.74 -9.67
CA MET A 146 17.24 -5.16 -9.71
C MET A 146 17.15 -5.73 -11.13
N ILE A 147 16.71 -4.94 -12.13
CA ILE A 147 16.71 -5.35 -13.54
C ILE A 147 18.16 -5.58 -14.00
N ASN A 148 19.05 -4.62 -13.74
CA ASN A 148 20.44 -4.67 -14.15
C ASN A 148 21.19 -5.85 -13.50
N ASP A 149 20.87 -6.18 -12.26
CA ASP A 149 21.47 -7.27 -11.50
C ASP A 149 20.83 -8.63 -11.80
N GLY A 150 19.75 -8.67 -12.57
CA GLY A 150 18.97 -9.90 -12.84
C GLY A 150 18.26 -10.45 -11.60
N ALA A 151 17.96 -9.59 -10.64
CA ALA A 151 17.40 -9.94 -9.32
C ALA A 151 15.86 -9.92 -9.27
N LEU A 152 15.19 -9.58 -10.38
CA LEU A 152 13.72 -9.60 -10.42
C LEU A 152 13.16 -11.01 -10.38
N SER A 153 12.15 -11.24 -9.54
CA SER A 153 11.34 -12.46 -9.61
C SER A 153 10.56 -12.51 -10.93
N PRO A 154 10.12 -13.70 -11.40
CA PRO A 154 9.28 -13.80 -12.60
C PRO A 154 7.98 -12.98 -12.51
N GLY A 155 7.40 -12.85 -11.33
CA GLY A 155 6.24 -12.00 -11.09
C GLY A 155 6.55 -10.51 -11.28
N MET A 156 7.65 -10.03 -10.73
CA MET A 156 8.11 -8.65 -10.92
C MET A 156 8.46 -8.35 -12.38
N GLN A 157 9.08 -9.29 -13.10
CA GLN A 157 9.37 -9.11 -14.52
C GLN A 157 8.08 -8.83 -15.31
N LYS A 158 7.04 -9.64 -15.12
CA LYS A 158 5.73 -9.42 -15.74
C LYS A 158 5.11 -8.08 -15.37
N ARG A 159 5.24 -7.68 -14.08
CA ARG A 159 4.77 -6.38 -13.62
C ARG A 159 5.48 -5.24 -14.34
N MET A 160 6.80 -5.31 -14.48
CA MET A 160 7.58 -4.29 -15.18
C MET A 160 7.28 -4.23 -16.68
N GLU A 161 7.10 -5.39 -17.33
CA GLU A 161 6.66 -5.48 -18.74
C GLU A 161 5.28 -4.83 -18.92
N LYS A 162 4.34 -5.10 -18.02
CA LYS A 162 3.00 -4.51 -18.02
C LYS A 162 3.07 -2.98 -17.85
N ALA A 163 3.88 -2.50 -16.92
CA ALA A 163 4.10 -1.06 -16.73
C ALA A 163 4.73 -0.41 -17.97
N ALA A 164 5.71 -1.06 -18.61
CA ALA A 164 6.38 -0.56 -19.81
C ALA A 164 5.47 -0.56 -21.05
N SER A 165 4.40 -1.35 -21.08
CA SER A 165 3.46 -1.40 -22.19
C SER A 165 2.68 -0.10 -22.40
N GLY A 166 2.67 0.79 -21.42
CA GLY A 166 1.90 2.03 -21.43
C GLY A 166 0.39 1.84 -21.26
N GLN A 167 -0.06 0.61 -21.09
CA GLN A 167 -1.48 0.32 -20.85
C GLN A 167 -1.85 0.73 -19.42
N ARG A 168 -2.83 1.65 -19.31
CA ARG A 168 -3.34 2.07 -18.01
C ARG A 168 -4.08 0.91 -17.33
N GLN A 169 -3.69 0.65 -16.09
CA GLN A 169 -4.31 -0.39 -15.30
C GLN A 169 -5.60 0.09 -14.64
N PRO A 170 -6.52 -0.82 -14.25
CA PRO A 170 -7.68 -0.47 -13.43
C PRO A 170 -7.26 0.29 -12.17
N GLY A 171 -8.05 1.29 -11.77
CA GLY A 171 -7.75 2.14 -10.63
C GLY A 171 -6.72 3.25 -10.89
N HIS A 172 -6.03 3.27 -12.03
CA HIS A 172 -5.09 4.33 -12.40
C HIS A 172 -5.76 5.43 -13.19
N TYR A 173 -5.51 6.67 -12.83
CA TYR A 173 -6.08 7.88 -13.41
C TYR A 173 -4.99 8.92 -13.65
N ARG A 174 -5.24 9.89 -14.52
CA ARG A 174 -4.47 11.14 -14.51
C ARG A 174 -4.80 11.91 -13.24
N VAL A 175 -3.83 12.63 -12.68
CA VAL A 175 -4.05 13.47 -11.50
C VAL A 175 -5.27 14.37 -11.70
N GLY A 176 -6.21 14.31 -10.76
CA GLY A 176 -7.49 15.01 -10.82
C GLY A 176 -8.55 14.33 -11.68
N GLY A 177 -8.29 13.12 -12.20
CA GLY A 177 -9.25 12.34 -12.98
C GLY A 177 -9.89 11.17 -12.24
N ALA A 178 -9.45 10.89 -11.02
CA ALA A 178 -10.05 9.85 -10.19
C ALA A 178 -11.48 10.23 -9.76
N PRO A 179 -12.36 9.25 -9.54
CA PRO A 179 -13.74 9.50 -9.11
C PRO A 179 -13.84 10.14 -7.72
N VAL A 180 -12.80 9.98 -6.90
CA VAL A 180 -12.65 10.58 -5.57
C VAL A 180 -11.25 11.17 -5.49
N GLY A 181 -11.11 12.42 -5.09
CA GLY A 181 -9.81 13.08 -4.94
C GLY A 181 -8.99 12.49 -3.79
N LEU A 182 -7.65 12.52 -3.91
CA LEU A 182 -6.76 12.01 -2.85
C LEU A 182 -6.98 12.69 -1.49
N TRP A 183 -7.35 13.96 -1.48
CA TRP A 183 -7.63 14.74 -0.27
C TRP A 183 -9.11 14.77 0.11
N GLU A 184 -9.98 14.13 -0.67
CA GLU A 184 -11.40 14.09 -0.36
C GLU A 184 -11.66 13.20 0.86
N GLY A 185 -12.45 13.73 1.77
CA GLY A 185 -12.78 13.06 3.03
C GLY A 185 -11.80 13.37 4.19
N VAL A 186 -10.82 14.25 3.99
CA VAL A 186 -9.92 14.72 5.06
C VAL A 186 -10.51 15.90 5.81
#